data_face469250acb38584ec9ccffeebbfd7
#
_entry.id   face469250acb38584ec9ccffeebbfd7
#
_cell.length_a   1.000
_cell.length_b   1.000
_cell.length_c   1.000
_cell.angle_alpha   90.00
_cell.angle_beta   90.00
_cell.angle_gamma   90.00
#
_symmetry.space_group_name_H-M   'P 1'
#
loop_
_entity.id
_entity.type
_entity.pdbx_description
1 polymer ?
#
loop_
_entity_poly.entity_id
_entity_poly.type
_entity_poly.pdbx_seq_one_letter_code
_entity_poly.pdbx_strand_id
1 'polypeptide(L)'
;MFGAEIILTPGGEGSNGAVKRAEALAKEHPEWCFMHQYQNDANPMAHYNTTGPEIWRDVPEITHFVAGLGTSGTLMGVGRYLREQNAAVKLIAVEPPLGERVEGLRNLDEGYIPPIFGNWDGAKLLDRKRVVRPRESIEMTRRLVQECGIFAGISSGASLAGAIKVASEIEEGTIVFIVCDGGWKYLSTGAYTDDLDAAEAAAEKIIYF
;
A
#
# COMPACT_ATOMS: atom_id res chain seq x y z
N MET A 1 3.24 5.13 24.13
CA MET A 1 2.27 6.23 24.19
C MET A 1 0.89 5.75 24.62
N PHE A 2 0.31 4.74 23.97
CA PHE A 2 -1.03 4.21 24.25
C PHE A 2 -1.04 3.02 25.24
N GLY A 3 0.10 2.66 25.82
CA GLY A 3 0.21 1.57 26.81
C GLY A 3 0.13 0.15 26.22
N ALA A 4 0.29 0.01 24.89
CA ALA A 4 0.30 -1.31 24.26
C ALA A 4 1.57 -2.09 24.66
N GLU A 5 1.41 -3.38 24.91
CA GLU A 5 2.52 -4.31 25.03
C GLU A 5 3.03 -4.67 23.63
N ILE A 6 4.37 -4.66 23.46
CA ILE A 6 5.00 -4.93 22.16
C ILE A 6 5.63 -6.33 22.21
N ILE A 7 5.24 -7.18 21.26
CA ILE A 7 5.84 -8.50 21.06
C ILE A 7 6.62 -8.45 19.74
N LEU A 8 7.95 -8.56 19.84
CA LEU A 8 8.83 -8.55 18.67
C LEU A 8 8.91 -9.94 18.03
N THR A 9 9.01 -9.96 16.72
CA THR A 9 9.26 -11.17 15.91
C THR A 9 10.59 -11.07 15.17
N PRO A 10 11.22 -12.19 14.75
CA PRO A 10 12.48 -12.14 14.02
C PRO A 10 12.36 -11.30 12.74
N GLY A 11 13.23 -10.29 12.59
CA GLY A 11 13.18 -9.36 11.46
C GLY A 11 13.35 -10.03 10.09
N GLY A 12 14.10 -11.15 10.02
CA GLY A 12 14.26 -11.94 8.80
C GLY A 12 12.97 -12.55 8.25
N GLU A 13 11.95 -12.71 9.10
CA GLU A 13 10.62 -13.22 8.70
C GLU A 13 9.68 -12.11 8.20
N GLY A 14 10.05 -10.84 8.42
CA GLY A 14 9.27 -9.69 8.03
C GLY A 14 7.83 -9.72 8.55
N SER A 15 6.90 -9.10 7.84
CA SER A 15 5.48 -9.08 8.22
C SER A 15 4.82 -10.46 8.23
N ASN A 16 5.35 -11.43 7.49
CA ASN A 16 4.81 -12.80 7.51
C ASN A 16 5.04 -13.48 8.86
N GLY A 17 6.19 -13.26 9.50
CA GLY A 17 6.47 -13.73 10.86
C GLY A 17 5.53 -13.11 11.88
N ALA A 18 5.29 -11.79 11.79
CA ALA A 18 4.37 -11.07 12.66
C ALA A 18 2.93 -11.59 12.53
N VAL A 19 2.46 -11.84 11.30
CA VAL A 19 1.13 -12.43 11.05
C VAL A 19 1.01 -13.80 11.72
N LYS A 20 1.97 -14.70 11.49
CA LYS A 20 1.99 -16.04 12.11
C LYS A 20 1.96 -15.97 13.64
N ARG A 21 2.76 -15.06 14.24
CA ARG A 21 2.79 -14.90 15.70
C ARG A 21 1.46 -14.35 16.23
N ALA A 22 0.87 -13.36 15.54
CA ALA A 22 -0.43 -12.80 15.91
C ALA A 22 -1.55 -13.85 15.85
N GLU A 23 -1.57 -14.69 14.80
CA GLU A 23 -2.52 -15.80 14.68
C GLU A 23 -2.34 -16.85 15.79
N ALA A 24 -1.09 -17.15 16.17
CA ALA A 24 -0.81 -18.05 17.28
C ALA A 24 -1.33 -17.48 18.60
N LEU A 25 -1.05 -16.20 18.88
CA LEU A 25 -1.54 -15.50 20.08
C LEU A 25 -3.08 -15.45 20.13
N ALA A 26 -3.73 -15.20 19.01
CA ALA A 26 -5.18 -15.20 18.96
C ALA A 26 -5.80 -16.57 19.27
N LYS A 27 -5.09 -17.67 18.97
CA LYS A 27 -5.49 -19.03 19.36
C LYS A 27 -5.21 -19.32 20.82
N GLU A 28 -4.07 -18.82 21.35
CA GLU A 28 -3.70 -18.96 22.75
C GLU A 28 -4.64 -18.16 23.67
N HIS A 29 -5.19 -17.03 23.16
CA HIS A 29 -6.01 -16.06 23.86
C HIS A 29 -7.33 -15.79 23.14
N PRO A 30 -8.28 -16.73 23.15
CA PRO A 30 -9.54 -16.59 22.44
C PRO A 30 -10.44 -15.46 22.96
N GLU A 31 -10.15 -14.95 24.15
CA GLU A 31 -10.79 -13.77 24.74
C GLU A 31 -10.32 -12.45 24.14
N TRP A 32 -9.22 -12.44 23.37
CA TRP A 32 -8.69 -11.23 22.74
C TRP A 32 -9.40 -10.94 21.40
N CYS A 33 -9.57 -9.67 21.10
CA CYS A 33 -10.09 -9.23 19.81
C CYS A 33 -8.94 -9.10 18.79
N PHE A 34 -8.81 -10.08 17.90
CA PHE A 34 -7.82 -10.03 16.83
C PHE A 34 -8.38 -9.31 15.60
N MET A 35 -7.92 -8.10 15.34
CA MET A 35 -8.42 -7.24 14.24
C MET A 35 -8.05 -7.76 12.84
N HIS A 36 -6.98 -8.51 12.71
CA HIS A 36 -6.52 -9.23 11.50
C HIS A 36 -6.70 -8.47 10.18
N GLN A 37 -5.99 -7.37 10.01
CA GLN A 37 -6.15 -6.45 8.86
C GLN A 37 -6.02 -7.10 7.47
N TYR A 38 -5.38 -8.27 7.36
CA TYR A 38 -5.22 -9.01 6.10
C TYR A 38 -6.42 -9.87 5.73
N GLN A 39 -7.32 -10.14 6.68
CA GLN A 39 -8.45 -11.05 6.50
C GLN A 39 -9.80 -10.42 6.83
N ASN A 40 -9.83 -9.41 7.69
CA ASN A 40 -11.05 -8.79 8.16
C ASN A 40 -11.70 -7.94 7.07
N ASP A 41 -12.90 -8.31 6.64
CA ASP A 41 -13.67 -7.59 5.63
C ASP A 41 -14.00 -6.14 6.01
N ALA A 42 -13.94 -5.78 7.28
CA ALA A 42 -14.09 -4.39 7.70
C ALA A 42 -13.03 -3.46 7.06
N ASN A 43 -11.85 -3.99 6.73
CA ASN A 43 -10.80 -3.25 6.04
C ASN A 43 -11.26 -2.80 4.63
N PRO A 44 -11.53 -3.68 3.65
CA PRO A 44 -12.00 -3.23 2.34
C PRO A 44 -13.38 -2.55 2.42
N MET A 45 -14.27 -2.96 3.33
CA MET A 45 -15.57 -2.31 3.50
C MET A 45 -15.48 -0.86 3.98
N ALA A 46 -14.49 -0.52 4.82
CA ALA A 46 -14.25 0.88 5.19
C ALA A 46 -13.96 1.73 3.94
N HIS A 47 -13.08 1.27 3.06
CA HIS A 47 -12.75 1.96 1.81
C HIS A 47 -13.90 1.98 0.81
N TYR A 48 -14.67 0.90 0.74
CA TYR A 48 -15.88 0.84 -0.10
C TYR A 48 -16.92 1.88 0.33
N ASN A 49 -17.12 2.04 1.65
CA ASN A 49 -18.14 2.93 2.20
C ASN A 49 -17.69 4.39 2.33
N THR A 50 -16.39 4.68 2.27
CA THR A 50 -15.86 6.05 2.48
C THR A 50 -14.96 6.50 1.34
N THR A 51 -13.76 5.96 1.21
CA THR A 51 -12.74 6.41 0.25
C THR A 51 -13.21 6.32 -1.21
N GLY A 52 -13.89 5.23 -1.58
CA GLY A 52 -14.45 5.06 -2.92
C GLY A 52 -15.48 6.14 -3.27
N PRO A 53 -16.53 6.33 -2.44
CA PRO A 53 -17.50 7.43 -2.59
C PRO A 53 -16.87 8.83 -2.63
N GLU A 54 -15.87 9.09 -1.78
CA GLU A 54 -15.17 10.38 -1.75
C GLU A 54 -14.43 10.64 -3.07
N ILE A 55 -13.67 9.66 -3.57
CA ILE A 55 -12.98 9.77 -4.86
C ILE A 55 -13.99 10.01 -5.98
N TRP A 56 -15.06 9.22 -6.05
CA TRP A 56 -16.07 9.36 -7.11
C TRP A 56 -16.79 10.70 -7.09
N ARG A 57 -17.10 11.22 -5.89
CA ARG A 57 -17.72 12.55 -5.73
C ARG A 57 -16.80 13.67 -6.21
N ASP A 58 -15.50 13.58 -5.87
CA ASP A 58 -14.54 14.65 -6.10
C ASP A 58 -13.90 14.59 -7.50
N VAL A 59 -13.83 13.39 -8.12
CA VAL A 59 -13.20 13.12 -9.42
C VAL A 59 -14.05 12.12 -10.21
N PRO A 60 -15.30 12.46 -10.62
CA PRO A 60 -16.19 11.52 -11.32
C PRO A 60 -15.69 11.09 -12.70
N GLU A 61 -14.78 11.87 -13.31
CA GLU A 61 -14.12 11.56 -14.59
C GLU A 61 -12.91 10.61 -14.45
N ILE A 62 -12.69 10.01 -13.28
CA ILE A 62 -11.59 9.07 -13.04
C ILE A 62 -11.60 7.93 -14.07
N THR A 63 -10.43 7.70 -14.68
CA THR A 63 -10.19 6.59 -15.61
C THR A 63 -9.29 5.50 -15.03
N HIS A 64 -8.37 5.90 -14.14
CA HIS A 64 -7.38 4.99 -13.55
C HIS A 64 -7.25 5.26 -12.05
N PHE A 65 -7.34 4.19 -11.27
CA PHE A 65 -7.06 4.21 -9.83
C PHE A 65 -5.78 3.43 -9.54
N VAL A 66 -4.82 4.08 -8.88
CA VAL A 66 -3.50 3.51 -8.56
C VAL A 66 -3.28 3.49 -7.06
N ALA A 67 -2.98 2.33 -6.49
CA ALA A 67 -2.66 2.20 -5.09
C ALA A 67 -1.65 1.10 -4.82
N GLY A 68 -0.89 1.25 -3.72
CA GLY A 68 0.06 0.26 -3.25
C GLY A 68 -0.64 -1.01 -2.76
N LEU A 69 -0.02 -2.16 -3.01
CA LEU A 69 -0.53 -3.46 -2.61
C LEU A 69 0.12 -3.89 -1.29
N GLY A 70 -0.60 -3.69 -0.18
CA GLY A 70 -0.26 -4.17 1.16
C GLY A 70 -1.23 -5.27 1.58
N THR A 71 -2.25 -4.93 2.38
CA THR A 71 -3.36 -5.83 2.74
C THR A 71 -4.33 -6.07 1.59
N SER A 72 -4.24 -5.29 0.53
CA SER A 72 -5.18 -5.14 -0.58
C SER A 72 -6.52 -4.47 -0.25
N GLY A 73 -6.77 -4.12 1.01
CA GLY A 73 -8.06 -3.55 1.43
C GLY A 73 -8.47 -2.31 0.65
N THR A 74 -7.56 -1.35 0.51
CA THR A 74 -7.80 -0.10 -0.25
C THR A 74 -8.13 -0.39 -1.72
N LEU A 75 -7.29 -1.21 -2.38
CA LEU A 75 -7.51 -1.56 -3.79
C LEU A 75 -8.86 -2.26 -4.00
N MET A 76 -9.19 -3.21 -3.14
CA MET A 76 -10.42 -3.98 -3.27
C MET A 76 -11.66 -3.14 -2.95
N GLY A 77 -11.64 -2.39 -1.85
CA GLY A 77 -12.77 -1.57 -1.43
C GLY A 77 -13.06 -0.43 -2.40
N VAL A 78 -12.06 0.41 -2.68
CA VAL A 78 -12.19 1.51 -3.65
C VAL A 78 -12.48 0.97 -5.04
N GLY A 79 -11.73 -0.05 -5.46
CA GLY A 79 -11.86 -0.62 -6.79
C GLY A 79 -13.24 -1.17 -7.09
N ARG A 80 -13.83 -1.91 -6.15
CA ARG A 80 -15.20 -2.41 -6.29
C ARG A 80 -16.19 -1.27 -6.43
N TYR A 81 -16.12 -0.28 -5.54
CA TYR A 81 -17.01 0.87 -5.59
C TYR A 81 -16.91 1.62 -6.92
N LEU A 82 -15.68 1.95 -7.36
CA LEU A 82 -15.48 2.68 -8.62
C LEU A 82 -15.99 1.89 -9.84
N ARG A 83 -15.78 0.57 -9.87
CA ARG A 83 -16.27 -0.29 -10.95
C ARG A 83 -17.81 -0.40 -11.00
N GLU A 84 -18.48 -0.29 -9.87
CA GLU A 84 -19.94 -0.23 -9.80
C GLU A 84 -20.46 1.10 -10.36
N GLN A 85 -19.71 2.20 -10.19
CA GLN A 85 -20.07 3.49 -10.78
C GLN A 85 -19.73 3.55 -12.28
N ASN A 86 -18.54 3.07 -12.65
CA ASN A 86 -18.07 3.05 -14.04
C ASN A 86 -17.18 1.82 -14.28
N ALA A 87 -17.72 0.85 -15.01
CA ALA A 87 -17.01 -0.40 -15.32
C ALA A 87 -15.72 -0.22 -16.15
N ALA A 88 -15.53 0.94 -16.78
CA ALA A 88 -14.35 1.24 -17.58
C ALA A 88 -13.13 1.69 -16.74
N VAL A 89 -13.32 2.09 -15.47
CA VAL A 89 -12.21 2.51 -14.59
C VAL A 89 -11.20 1.38 -14.46
N LYS A 90 -9.93 1.69 -14.66
CA LYS A 90 -8.82 0.74 -14.55
C LYS A 90 -8.21 0.75 -13.15
N LEU A 91 -7.97 -0.43 -12.59
CA LEU A 91 -7.40 -0.61 -11.26
C LEU A 91 -5.98 -1.14 -11.38
N ILE A 92 -5.03 -0.37 -10.86
CA ILE A 92 -3.61 -0.65 -10.94
C ILE A 92 -3.02 -0.81 -9.53
N ALA A 93 -2.48 -1.98 -9.26
CA ALA A 93 -1.70 -2.22 -8.05
C ALA A 93 -0.25 -1.82 -8.25
N VAL A 94 0.35 -1.27 -7.19
CA VAL A 94 1.80 -1.03 -7.12
C VAL A 94 2.40 -2.01 -6.13
N GLU A 95 3.44 -2.71 -6.56
CA GLU A 95 4.18 -3.67 -5.75
C GLU A 95 5.69 -3.51 -5.95
N PRO A 96 6.54 -3.85 -4.96
CA PRO A 96 7.99 -3.88 -5.16
C PRO A 96 8.38 -5.06 -6.06
N PRO A 97 9.60 -5.08 -6.63
CA PRO A 97 10.16 -6.29 -7.24
C PRO A 97 10.22 -7.43 -6.23
N LEU A 98 10.17 -8.66 -6.73
CA LEU A 98 10.35 -9.84 -5.87
C LEU A 98 11.70 -9.78 -5.14
N GLY A 99 11.67 -9.94 -3.82
CA GLY A 99 12.85 -9.87 -2.97
C GLY A 99 13.31 -8.46 -2.58
N GLU A 100 12.73 -7.40 -3.16
CA GLU A 100 12.96 -6.00 -2.73
C GLU A 100 11.82 -5.54 -1.79
N ARG A 101 12.09 -4.52 -0.96
CA ARG A 101 11.12 -4.04 0.04
C ARG A 101 10.80 -2.56 -0.16
N VAL A 102 9.53 -2.26 -0.26
CA VAL A 102 8.98 -0.90 -0.11
C VAL A 102 8.03 -0.92 1.07
N GLU A 103 8.20 0.03 1.99
CA GLU A 103 7.42 0.09 3.23
C GLU A 103 5.91 0.06 2.99
N GLY A 104 5.24 -0.84 3.72
CA GLY A 104 3.79 -1.03 3.63
C GLY A 104 3.32 -1.79 2.39
N LEU A 105 4.21 -2.09 1.44
CA LEU A 105 3.89 -2.85 0.25
C LEU A 105 4.42 -4.29 0.31
N ARG A 106 3.83 -5.15 -0.50
CA ARG A 106 4.28 -6.53 -0.72
C ARG A 106 4.12 -6.93 -2.18
N ASN A 107 4.87 -7.92 -2.59
CA ASN A 107 4.71 -8.57 -3.87
C ASN A 107 3.81 -9.80 -3.70
N LEU A 108 2.81 -10.00 -4.58
CA LEU A 108 1.90 -11.14 -4.50
C LEU A 108 2.61 -12.48 -4.75
N ASP A 109 3.76 -12.46 -5.43
CA ASP A 109 4.51 -13.67 -5.78
C ASP A 109 5.49 -14.09 -4.65
N GLU A 110 5.50 -13.39 -3.49
CA GLU A 110 6.31 -13.74 -2.30
C GLU A 110 5.73 -14.90 -1.47
N GLY A 111 4.71 -15.57 -1.97
CA GLY A 111 4.14 -16.77 -1.34
C GLY A 111 3.07 -16.52 -0.28
N TYR A 112 2.76 -15.26 0.07
CA TYR A 112 1.61 -14.94 0.90
C TYR A 112 0.67 -13.99 0.16
N ILE A 113 -0.45 -14.52 -0.27
CA ILE A 113 -1.54 -13.74 -0.86
C ILE A 113 -2.48 -13.31 0.28
N PRO A 114 -2.71 -12.00 0.49
CA PRO A 114 -3.66 -11.55 1.49
C PRO A 114 -5.04 -12.18 1.27
N PRO A 115 -5.68 -12.77 2.30
CA PRO A 115 -7.02 -13.36 2.15
C PRO A 115 -8.05 -12.39 1.56
N ILE A 116 -7.98 -11.10 1.89
CA ILE A 116 -8.84 -10.06 1.29
C ILE A 116 -8.73 -10.07 -0.23
N PHE A 117 -7.52 -10.19 -0.80
CA PHE A 117 -7.34 -10.22 -2.25
C PHE A 117 -8.11 -11.37 -2.91
N GLY A 118 -8.05 -12.57 -2.30
CA GLY A 118 -8.79 -13.73 -2.78
C GLY A 118 -10.31 -13.59 -2.59
N ASN A 119 -10.73 -13.22 -1.39
CA ASN A 119 -12.14 -13.13 -0.99
C ASN A 119 -12.91 -12.03 -1.77
N TRP A 120 -12.20 -11.02 -2.24
CA TRP A 120 -12.76 -9.88 -2.98
C TRP A 120 -12.54 -9.96 -4.49
N ASP A 121 -12.28 -11.16 -5.02
CA ASP A 121 -12.03 -11.40 -6.46
C ASP A 121 -10.92 -10.53 -7.05
N GLY A 122 -9.86 -10.28 -6.28
CA GLY A 122 -8.79 -9.36 -6.67
C GLY A 122 -8.17 -9.65 -8.02
N ALA A 123 -8.00 -10.93 -8.37
CA ALA A 123 -7.48 -11.34 -9.68
C ALA A 123 -8.37 -10.94 -10.86
N LYS A 124 -9.68 -10.79 -10.65
CA LYS A 124 -10.62 -10.33 -11.67
C LYS A 124 -10.79 -8.82 -11.66
N LEU A 125 -10.68 -8.23 -10.47
CA LEU A 125 -10.89 -6.79 -10.28
C LEU A 125 -9.70 -5.97 -10.76
N LEU A 126 -8.48 -6.48 -10.56
CA LEU A 126 -7.23 -5.80 -10.90
C LEU A 126 -6.93 -5.90 -12.39
N ASP A 127 -6.72 -4.75 -13.06
CA ASP A 127 -6.34 -4.75 -14.48
C ASP A 127 -4.85 -4.97 -14.70
N ARG A 128 -3.99 -4.34 -13.87
CA ARG A 128 -2.54 -4.39 -14.02
C ARG A 128 -1.81 -4.24 -12.69
N LYS A 129 -0.55 -4.72 -12.68
CA LYS A 129 0.43 -4.43 -11.64
C LYS A 129 1.53 -3.54 -12.21
N ARG A 130 2.06 -2.66 -11.36
CA ARG A 130 3.25 -1.85 -11.66
C ARG A 130 4.30 -2.13 -10.61
N VAL A 131 5.44 -2.57 -11.07
CA VAL A 131 6.60 -2.79 -10.21
C VAL A 131 7.31 -1.46 -10.01
N VAL A 132 7.55 -1.11 -8.74
CA VAL A 132 8.24 0.12 -8.32
C VAL A 132 9.33 -0.25 -7.32
N ARG A 133 10.57 0.14 -7.61
CA ARG A 133 11.73 -0.13 -6.76
C ARG A 133 11.76 0.80 -5.54
N PRO A 134 12.46 0.42 -4.46
CA PRO A 134 12.64 1.27 -3.28
C PRO A 134 13.18 2.66 -3.63
N ARG A 135 14.19 2.73 -4.49
CA ARG A 135 14.78 3.99 -4.96
C ARG A 135 13.76 4.91 -5.64
N GLU A 136 12.98 4.38 -6.57
CA GLU A 136 11.91 5.14 -7.26
C GLU A 136 10.88 5.66 -6.25
N SER A 137 10.54 4.85 -5.23
CA SER A 137 9.61 5.24 -4.17
C SER A 137 10.14 6.42 -3.37
N ILE A 138 11.41 6.38 -2.95
CA ILE A 138 12.06 7.46 -2.19
C ILE A 138 12.15 8.73 -3.04
N GLU A 139 12.58 8.63 -4.29
CA GLU A 139 12.65 9.78 -5.22
C GLU A 139 11.29 10.46 -5.37
N MET A 140 10.23 9.71 -5.63
CA MET A 140 8.89 10.27 -5.81
C MET A 140 8.32 10.82 -4.50
N THR A 141 8.65 10.21 -3.36
CA THR A 141 8.30 10.76 -2.04
C THR A 141 8.92 12.15 -1.83
N ARG A 142 10.20 12.32 -2.18
CA ARG A 142 10.89 13.63 -2.13
C ARG A 142 10.25 14.65 -3.06
N ARG A 143 9.91 14.23 -4.28
CA ARG A 143 9.24 15.11 -5.25
C ARG A 143 7.86 15.56 -4.77
N LEU A 144 7.08 14.69 -4.10
CA LEU A 144 5.81 15.10 -3.49
C LEU A 144 6.00 16.26 -2.50
N VAL A 145 7.06 16.21 -1.69
CA VAL A 145 7.38 17.30 -0.77
C VAL A 145 7.84 18.55 -1.52
N GLN A 146 8.81 18.40 -2.40
CA GLN A 146 9.52 19.53 -3.04
C GLN A 146 8.67 20.25 -4.08
N GLU A 147 7.89 19.52 -4.86
CA GLU A 147 7.13 20.07 -5.98
C GLU A 147 5.67 20.37 -5.61
N CYS A 148 5.09 19.60 -4.67
CA CYS A 148 3.67 19.71 -4.33
C CYS A 148 3.40 20.14 -2.87
N GLY A 149 4.43 20.20 -2.01
CA GLY A 149 4.26 20.49 -0.58
C GLY A 149 3.56 19.38 0.20
N ILE A 150 3.47 18.17 -0.35
CA ILE A 150 2.79 17.03 0.27
C ILE A 150 3.82 16.19 1.02
N PHE A 151 3.84 16.29 2.35
CA PHE A 151 4.73 15.49 3.20
C PHE A 151 4.16 14.11 3.45
N ALA A 152 4.40 13.20 2.53
CA ALA A 152 3.85 11.85 2.46
C ALA A 152 4.89 10.76 2.78
N GLY A 153 4.44 9.56 3.14
CA GLY A 153 5.27 8.39 3.38
C GLY A 153 5.77 7.71 2.10
N ILE A 154 6.68 6.74 2.26
CA ILE A 154 7.41 6.10 1.14
C ILE A 154 6.47 5.34 0.20
N SER A 155 5.45 4.66 0.71
CA SER A 155 4.45 3.97 -0.12
C SER A 155 3.61 4.92 -0.98
N SER A 156 3.47 6.18 -0.56
CA SER A 156 2.82 7.23 -1.36
C SER A 156 3.67 7.61 -2.57
N GLY A 157 5.00 7.68 -2.39
CA GLY A 157 5.95 7.85 -3.50
C GLY A 157 5.90 6.68 -4.47
N ALA A 158 5.78 5.46 -3.97
CA ALA A 158 5.59 4.29 -4.81
C ALA A 158 4.30 4.38 -5.64
N SER A 159 3.19 4.80 -5.01
CA SER A 159 1.91 4.98 -5.70
C SER A 159 2.01 6.06 -6.79
N LEU A 160 2.71 7.17 -6.51
CA LEU A 160 2.99 8.22 -7.50
C LEU A 160 3.86 7.68 -8.66
N ALA A 161 4.94 6.94 -8.36
CA ALA A 161 5.77 6.33 -9.40
C ALA A 161 4.95 5.41 -10.31
N GLY A 162 4.08 4.60 -9.72
CA GLY A 162 3.13 3.76 -10.44
C GLY A 162 2.17 4.57 -11.32
N ALA A 163 1.64 5.68 -10.80
CA ALA A 163 0.76 6.59 -11.54
C ALA A 163 1.49 7.26 -12.73
N ILE A 164 2.73 7.68 -12.55
CA ILE A 164 3.55 8.25 -13.64
C ILE A 164 3.82 7.20 -14.73
N LYS A 165 4.10 5.95 -14.35
CA LYS A 165 4.25 4.85 -15.33
C LYS A 165 2.97 4.63 -16.13
N VAL A 166 1.79 4.71 -15.49
CA VAL A 166 0.50 4.64 -16.19
C VAL A 166 0.33 5.83 -17.12
N ALA A 167 0.60 7.06 -16.63
CA ALA A 167 0.47 8.28 -17.43
C ALA A 167 1.32 8.26 -18.71
N SER A 168 2.51 7.64 -18.66
CA SER A 168 3.38 7.52 -19.83
C SER A 168 2.88 6.54 -20.91
N GLU A 169 1.87 5.73 -20.61
CA GLU A 169 1.35 4.68 -21.48
C GLU A 169 -0.03 5.01 -22.07
N ILE A 170 -0.65 6.10 -21.62
CA ILE A 170 -1.98 6.51 -22.07
C ILE A 170 -1.90 7.88 -22.73
N GLU A 171 -2.75 8.12 -23.74
CA GLU A 171 -2.81 9.40 -24.42
C GLU A 171 -3.59 10.45 -23.61
N GLU A 172 -4.67 10.00 -22.95
CA GLU A 172 -5.53 10.85 -22.11
C GLU A 172 -6.12 10.04 -20.96
N GLY A 173 -6.48 10.73 -19.89
CA GLY A 173 -7.16 10.12 -18.74
C GLY A 173 -6.95 10.89 -17.45
N THR A 174 -7.80 10.58 -16.47
CA THR A 174 -7.71 11.11 -15.11
C THR A 174 -7.23 9.99 -14.19
N ILE A 175 -6.05 10.17 -13.62
CA ILE A 175 -5.41 9.18 -12.74
C ILE A 175 -5.51 9.66 -11.31
N VAL A 176 -6.12 8.86 -10.44
CA VAL A 176 -6.11 9.08 -8.99
C VAL A 176 -5.18 8.07 -8.35
N PHE A 177 -4.26 8.53 -7.50
CA PHE A 177 -3.41 7.66 -6.69
C PHE A 177 -3.57 7.96 -5.21
N ILE A 178 -3.26 6.98 -4.35
CA ILE A 178 -3.40 7.11 -2.90
C ILE A 178 -2.12 7.67 -2.27
N VAL A 179 -2.28 8.74 -1.47
CA VAL A 179 -1.31 9.20 -0.49
C VAL A 179 -1.65 8.51 0.84
N CYS A 180 -0.88 7.47 1.18
CA CYS A 180 -1.27 6.51 2.22
C CYS A 180 -1.15 7.08 3.63
N ASP A 181 -0.06 7.78 3.93
CA ASP A 181 0.26 8.32 5.25
C ASP A 181 1.23 9.50 5.20
N GLY A 182 1.48 10.08 6.37
CA GLY A 182 2.37 11.23 6.50
C GLY A 182 3.84 10.84 6.66
N GLY A 183 4.72 11.67 6.15
CA GLY A 183 6.17 11.48 6.14
C GLY A 183 6.84 11.44 7.51
N TRP A 184 6.18 11.97 8.56
CA TRP A 184 6.77 12.01 9.92
C TRP A 184 7.13 10.65 10.50
N LYS A 185 6.52 9.58 10.03
CA LYS A 185 6.82 8.20 10.44
C LYS A 185 8.19 7.73 9.94
N TYR A 186 8.71 8.35 8.90
CA TYR A 186 9.90 7.92 8.16
C TYR A 186 11.10 8.85 8.31
N LEU A 187 11.04 9.82 9.24
CA LEU A 187 12.14 10.77 9.46
C LEU A 187 13.46 10.08 9.88
N SER A 188 13.37 8.98 10.62
CA SER A 188 14.53 8.22 11.06
C SER A 188 15.15 7.32 9.98
N THR A 189 14.51 7.19 8.83
CA THR A 189 14.96 6.30 7.74
C THR A 189 15.98 6.95 6.81
N GLY A 190 16.19 8.28 6.93
CA GLY A 190 16.99 9.05 5.98
C GLY A 190 16.34 9.30 4.63
N ALA A 191 15.09 8.81 4.42
CA ALA A 191 14.39 8.91 3.13
C ALA A 191 14.29 10.33 2.59
N TYR A 192 14.23 11.35 3.44
CA TYR A 192 14.10 12.77 3.02
C TYR A 192 15.41 13.55 3.04
N THR A 193 16.44 13.11 3.76
CA THR A 193 17.64 13.89 4.12
C THR A 193 18.93 13.33 3.55
N ASP A 194 19.05 12.01 3.48
CA ASP A 194 20.30 11.35 3.09
C ASP A 194 20.42 11.33 1.55
N ASP A 195 21.62 11.06 1.03
CA ASP A 195 21.72 10.77 -0.40
C ASP A 195 20.90 9.52 -0.77
N LEU A 196 20.55 9.37 -2.05
CA LEU A 196 19.66 8.30 -2.46
C LEU A 196 20.24 6.90 -2.26
N ASP A 197 21.56 6.74 -2.43
CA ASP A 197 22.22 5.44 -2.28
C ASP A 197 22.22 5.02 -0.79
N ALA A 198 22.46 5.98 0.11
CA ALA A 198 22.39 5.75 1.55
C ALA A 198 20.96 5.45 2.01
N ALA A 199 19.97 6.19 1.52
CA ALA A 199 18.56 5.97 1.85
C ALA A 199 18.05 4.61 1.33
N GLU A 200 18.42 4.21 0.12
CA GLU A 200 18.11 2.89 -0.45
C GLU A 200 18.75 1.77 0.37
N ALA A 201 20.04 1.88 0.68
CA ALA A 201 20.75 0.90 1.51
C ALA A 201 20.19 0.83 2.95
N ALA A 202 19.66 1.93 3.49
CA ALA A 202 18.96 1.92 4.77
C ALA A 202 17.60 1.20 4.67
N ALA A 203 16.85 1.42 3.61
CA ALA A 203 15.56 0.77 3.38
C ALA A 203 15.68 -0.77 3.34
N GLU A 204 16.76 -1.31 2.78
CA GLU A 204 17.03 -2.75 2.79
C GLU A 204 17.27 -3.34 4.19
N LYS A 205 17.78 -2.50 5.11
CA LYS A 205 18.15 -2.90 6.48
C LYS A 205 17.07 -2.65 7.51
N ILE A 206 16.07 -1.84 7.18
CA ILE A 206 15.00 -1.52 8.13
C ILE A 206 14.18 -2.77 8.41
N ILE A 207 14.25 -3.20 9.65
CA ILE A 207 13.38 -4.24 10.20
C ILE A 207 12.10 -3.53 10.61
N TYR A 208 11.03 -3.77 9.86
CA TYR A 208 9.73 -3.20 10.20
C TYR A 208 9.17 -3.86 11.45
N PHE A 209 8.84 -3.02 12.41
CA PHE A 209 8.15 -3.40 13.63
C PHE A 209 6.63 -3.37 13.43
#